data_508fcd90d8b006877f13ae2900435efc
#
_entry.id   508fcd90d8b006877f13ae2900435efc
#
_cell.length_a   1.000
_cell.length_b   1.000
_cell.length_c   1.000
_cell.angle_alpha   90.00
_cell.angle_beta   90.00
_cell.angle_gamma   90.00
#
_symmetry.space_group_name_H-M   'P 1'
#
loop_
_entity.id
_entity.type
_entity.pdbx_description
1 polymer ?
#
loop_
_entity_poly.entity_id
_entity_poly.type
_entity_poly.pdbx_seq_one_letter_code
_entity_poly.pdbx_strand_id
1 'polypeptide(L)'
;MVSEIEKRAAGVAAFLAMHRKGAGFVMPNPWDAGSARILAEMGFGALATTSAGAAVSAGYRDGVAAVSRSLILENAAAIVSAVDVPVSADLEDGFGNTPEVCAETVRMAAEVGLVGGSIEDVTGGPEGGVYEMVEAVERVAAAAAAAREVGFVLTARCENYLVGRPDLSDTIARLQAFGEAGADVLYAPALPDIEAIRTVCAEVAQPVNVVMGLRAPFYTVAELQEAGVARISVGGSMARAAYGALERAAAEVFQAGTFGYVADALPGGELMGYMRGEALDKRD
;
A
#
# COMPACT_ATOMS: atom_id res chain seq x y z
N MET A 1 -5.79 -2.22 31.37
CA MET A 1 -6.03 -2.36 29.91
C MET A 1 -5.42 -1.13 29.27
N VAL A 2 -4.52 -1.34 28.28
CA VAL A 2 -3.96 -0.25 27.45
C VAL A 2 -5.09 0.35 26.62
N SER A 3 -5.19 1.67 26.56
CA SER A 3 -6.25 2.33 25.79
C SER A 3 -6.02 2.12 24.28
N GLU A 4 -7.08 2.21 23.48
CA GLU A 4 -7.00 2.13 22.00
C GLU A 4 -6.02 3.17 21.44
N ILE A 5 -5.98 4.36 22.06
CA ILE A 5 -5.06 5.46 21.67
C ILE A 5 -3.60 5.05 21.92
N GLU A 6 -3.30 4.43 23.09
CA GLU A 6 -1.95 3.97 23.41
C GLU A 6 -1.51 2.83 22.49
N LYS A 7 -2.41 1.90 22.15
CA LYS A 7 -2.13 0.83 21.19
C LYS A 7 -1.79 1.41 19.81
N ARG A 8 -2.57 2.37 19.32
CA ARG A 8 -2.31 3.01 18.03
C ARG A 8 -1.00 3.78 18.05
N ALA A 9 -0.72 4.55 19.08
CA ALA A 9 0.54 5.28 19.21
C ALA A 9 1.76 4.34 19.19
N ALA A 10 1.68 3.21 19.90
CA ALA A 10 2.72 2.17 19.85
C ALA A 10 2.87 1.55 18.44
N GLY A 11 1.74 1.30 17.77
CA GLY A 11 1.72 0.82 16.39
C GLY A 11 2.38 1.80 15.40
N VAL A 12 2.09 3.09 15.52
CA VAL A 12 2.72 4.16 14.71
C VAL A 12 4.24 4.18 14.92
N ALA A 13 4.69 4.17 16.17
CA ALA A 13 6.11 4.17 16.50
C ALA A 13 6.84 2.92 15.97
N ALA A 14 6.23 1.75 16.14
CA ALA A 14 6.76 0.48 15.62
C ALA A 14 6.83 0.50 14.08
N PHE A 15 5.77 0.95 13.42
CA PHE A 15 5.72 1.06 11.96
C PHE A 15 6.78 2.00 11.42
N LEU A 16 6.94 3.19 12.01
CA LEU A 16 7.97 4.14 11.61
C LEU A 16 9.37 3.54 11.80
N ALA A 17 9.63 2.84 12.90
CA ALA A 17 10.91 2.21 13.19
C ALA A 17 11.31 1.09 12.21
N MET A 18 10.36 0.51 11.45
CA MET A 18 10.63 -0.47 10.40
C MET A 18 11.28 0.15 9.16
N HIS A 19 11.07 1.47 8.92
CA HIS A 19 11.52 2.16 7.71
C HIS A 19 13.00 2.55 7.81
N ARG A 20 13.89 1.58 7.69
CA ARG A 20 15.34 1.78 7.67
C ARG A 20 15.90 1.59 6.27
N LYS A 21 16.64 2.57 5.77
CA LYS A 21 17.30 2.49 4.46
C LYS A 21 18.20 1.27 4.37
N GLY A 22 18.08 0.51 3.29
CA GLY A 22 18.87 -0.69 3.03
C GLY A 22 18.53 -1.91 3.90
N ALA A 23 17.52 -1.81 4.77
CA ALA A 23 17.00 -2.92 5.56
C ALA A 23 15.52 -3.19 5.24
N GLY A 24 15.16 -3.05 3.97
CA GLY A 24 13.80 -3.07 3.47
C GLY A 24 13.00 -4.26 3.95
N PHE A 25 11.81 -3.99 4.48
CA PHE A 25 10.83 -5.00 4.85
C PHE A 25 9.74 -5.12 3.79
N VAL A 26 9.18 -6.33 3.67
CA VAL A 26 8.04 -6.56 2.78
C VAL A 26 6.75 -6.23 3.52
N MET A 27 5.91 -5.38 2.91
CA MET A 27 4.61 -4.98 3.38
C MET A 27 3.56 -5.39 2.33
N PRO A 28 3.00 -6.60 2.43
CA PRO A 28 2.01 -7.07 1.47
C PRO A 28 0.69 -6.31 1.60
N ASN A 29 -0.11 -6.39 0.53
CA ASN A 29 -1.31 -5.59 0.38
C ASN A 29 -2.56 -6.49 0.39
N PRO A 30 -3.22 -6.70 1.55
CA PRO A 30 -4.52 -7.32 1.61
C PRO A 30 -5.59 -6.44 0.97
N TRP A 31 -6.64 -7.06 0.43
CA TRP A 31 -7.79 -6.38 -0.17
C TRP A 31 -9.08 -6.56 0.65
N ASP A 32 -9.03 -7.41 1.68
CA ASP A 32 -10.12 -7.68 2.62
C ASP A 32 -9.58 -8.23 3.95
N ALA A 33 -10.48 -8.39 4.92
CA ALA A 33 -10.14 -8.92 6.24
C ALA A 33 -9.62 -10.38 6.19
N GLY A 34 -10.10 -11.20 5.24
CA GLY A 34 -9.67 -12.58 5.08
C GLY A 34 -8.22 -12.68 4.62
N SER A 35 -7.86 -11.95 3.56
CA SER A 35 -6.49 -11.87 3.07
C SER A 35 -5.55 -11.25 4.11
N ALA A 36 -6.03 -10.25 4.90
CA ALA A 36 -5.25 -9.65 5.96
C ALA A 36 -4.88 -10.66 7.06
N ARG A 37 -5.82 -11.51 7.51
CA ARG A 37 -5.55 -12.58 8.49
C ARG A 37 -4.52 -13.57 7.98
N ILE A 38 -4.64 -14.02 6.73
CA ILE A 38 -3.66 -14.93 6.12
C ILE A 38 -2.27 -14.31 6.16
N LEU A 39 -2.11 -13.07 5.72
CA LEU A 39 -0.82 -12.41 5.65
C LEU A 39 -0.22 -12.14 7.05
N ALA A 40 -1.02 -11.73 8.01
CA ALA A 40 -0.57 -11.53 9.39
C ALA A 40 -0.09 -12.83 10.04
N GLU A 41 -0.85 -13.93 9.91
CA GLU A 41 -0.50 -15.24 10.44
C GLU A 41 0.74 -15.86 9.75
N MET A 42 1.01 -15.49 8.48
CA MET A 42 2.27 -15.84 7.82
C MET A 42 3.50 -15.12 8.40
N GLY A 43 3.29 -14.14 9.29
CA GLY A 43 4.36 -13.45 10.01
C GLY A 43 4.81 -12.13 9.39
N PHE A 44 4.05 -11.54 8.46
CA PHE A 44 4.34 -10.19 7.99
C PHE A 44 4.09 -9.17 9.11
N GLY A 45 5.12 -8.36 9.42
CA GLY A 45 5.11 -7.43 10.55
C GLY A 45 4.31 -6.14 10.34
N ALA A 46 3.87 -5.86 9.11
CA ALA A 46 2.99 -4.75 8.76
C ALA A 46 2.28 -5.04 7.43
N LEU A 47 1.12 -4.46 7.23
CA LEU A 47 0.30 -4.59 6.02
C LEU A 47 -0.03 -3.22 5.43
N ALA A 48 -0.36 -3.16 4.14
CA ALA A 48 -0.97 -1.98 3.53
C ALA A 48 -2.20 -2.38 2.72
N THR A 49 -3.27 -1.59 2.76
CA THR A 49 -4.39 -1.82 1.86
C THR A 49 -3.99 -1.61 0.39
N THR A 50 -4.85 -1.97 -0.52
CA THR A 50 -4.71 -1.69 -1.96
C THR A 50 -6.05 -1.21 -2.48
N SER A 51 -6.08 0.03 -3.01
CA SER A 51 -7.29 0.60 -3.64
C SER A 51 -7.76 -0.27 -4.80
N ALA A 52 -6.83 -0.73 -5.65
CA ALA A 52 -7.09 -1.63 -6.76
C ALA A 52 -7.77 -2.95 -6.32
N GLY A 53 -7.22 -3.59 -5.28
CA GLY A 53 -7.79 -4.83 -4.75
C GLY A 53 -9.16 -4.61 -4.12
N ALA A 54 -9.34 -3.53 -3.36
CA ALA A 54 -10.62 -3.15 -2.76
C ALA A 54 -11.68 -2.85 -3.82
N ALA A 55 -11.34 -2.07 -4.85
CA ALA A 55 -12.24 -1.77 -5.96
C ALA A 55 -12.72 -3.03 -6.66
N VAL A 56 -11.80 -3.92 -7.05
CA VAL A 56 -12.14 -5.18 -7.74
C VAL A 56 -12.98 -6.09 -6.85
N SER A 57 -12.69 -6.20 -5.55
CA SER A 57 -13.50 -7.00 -4.62
C SER A 57 -14.93 -6.48 -4.46
N ALA A 58 -15.13 -5.18 -4.62
CA ALA A 58 -16.43 -4.54 -4.63
C ALA A 58 -17.10 -4.50 -6.01
N GLY A 59 -16.47 -5.06 -7.06
CA GLY A 59 -17.01 -5.12 -8.42
C GLY A 59 -16.79 -3.85 -9.24
N TYR A 60 -15.91 -2.96 -8.81
CA TYR A 60 -15.55 -1.74 -9.54
C TYR A 60 -14.24 -1.89 -10.31
N ARG A 61 -14.01 -1.01 -11.27
CA ARG A 61 -12.71 -0.84 -11.91
C ARG A 61 -11.78 -0.08 -10.96
N ASP A 62 -10.50 -0.37 -11.06
CA ASP A 62 -9.45 0.45 -10.46
C ASP A 62 -9.29 1.76 -11.23
N GLY A 63 -8.98 2.85 -10.52
CA GLY A 63 -8.71 4.17 -11.09
C GLY A 63 -9.12 5.31 -10.16
N VAL A 64 -8.55 6.48 -10.39
CA VAL A 64 -8.83 7.67 -9.57
C VAL A 64 -10.32 7.96 -9.52
N ALA A 65 -10.85 8.13 -8.31
CA ALA A 65 -12.26 8.34 -8.02
C ALA A 65 -13.22 7.23 -8.51
N ALA A 66 -12.72 6.03 -8.81
CA ALA A 66 -13.56 4.89 -9.19
C ALA A 66 -14.39 4.38 -8.00
N VAL A 67 -13.86 4.55 -6.78
CA VAL A 67 -14.51 4.21 -5.52
C VAL A 67 -14.52 5.43 -4.59
N SER A 68 -15.48 5.48 -3.67
CA SER A 68 -15.57 6.59 -2.72
C SER A 68 -14.56 6.44 -1.57
N ARG A 69 -14.17 7.57 -0.96
CA ARG A 69 -13.37 7.61 0.27
C ARG A 69 -13.98 6.72 1.36
N SER A 70 -15.31 6.73 1.53
CA SER A 70 -15.99 5.90 2.52
C SER A 70 -15.78 4.41 2.29
N LEU A 71 -15.88 3.93 1.04
CA LEU A 71 -15.64 2.52 0.72
C LEU A 71 -14.21 2.09 1.06
N ILE A 72 -13.21 2.91 0.72
CA ILE A 72 -11.80 2.62 1.05
C ILE A 72 -11.58 2.61 2.55
N LEU A 73 -12.14 3.56 3.30
CA LEU A 73 -12.00 3.61 4.76
C LEU A 73 -12.76 2.49 5.47
N GLU A 74 -13.94 2.09 4.98
CA GLU A 74 -14.67 0.92 5.48
C GLU A 74 -13.89 -0.38 5.27
N ASN A 75 -13.30 -0.55 4.08
CA ASN A 75 -12.41 -1.68 3.80
C ASN A 75 -11.19 -1.68 4.72
N ALA A 76 -10.54 -0.52 4.89
CA ALA A 76 -9.41 -0.37 5.79
C ALA A 76 -9.77 -0.68 7.24
N ALA A 77 -10.93 -0.21 7.74
CA ALA A 77 -11.43 -0.51 9.07
C ALA A 77 -11.63 -2.02 9.29
N ALA A 78 -12.19 -2.72 8.29
CA ALA A 78 -12.36 -4.17 8.34
C ALA A 78 -11.01 -4.90 8.41
N ILE A 79 -10.00 -4.45 7.64
CA ILE A 79 -8.65 -5.00 7.67
C ILE A 79 -7.98 -4.73 9.02
N VAL A 80 -8.01 -3.48 9.52
CA VAL A 80 -7.46 -3.11 10.85
C VAL A 80 -8.07 -3.96 11.96
N SER A 81 -9.39 -4.16 11.95
CA SER A 81 -10.09 -4.96 12.97
C SER A 81 -9.76 -6.46 12.91
N ALA A 82 -9.20 -6.92 11.81
CA ALA A 82 -8.90 -8.34 11.60
C ALA A 82 -7.52 -8.76 12.10
N VAL A 83 -6.60 -7.82 12.37
CA VAL A 83 -5.18 -8.10 12.65
C VAL A 83 -4.63 -7.25 13.79
N ASP A 84 -3.55 -7.71 14.41
CA ASP A 84 -2.85 -6.96 15.48
C ASP A 84 -1.60 -6.22 14.96
N VAL A 85 -1.19 -6.48 13.70
CA VAL A 85 -0.05 -5.80 13.08
C VAL A 85 -0.43 -4.41 12.57
N PRO A 86 0.52 -3.46 12.49
CA PRO A 86 0.30 -2.14 11.92
C PRO A 86 -0.25 -2.21 10.49
N VAL A 87 -1.28 -1.42 10.19
CA VAL A 87 -1.88 -1.31 8.85
C VAL A 87 -1.73 0.11 8.33
N SER A 88 -1.15 0.25 7.14
CA SER A 88 -1.13 1.46 6.33
C SER A 88 -2.22 1.40 5.26
N ALA A 89 -2.57 2.51 4.63
CA ALA A 89 -3.56 2.51 3.54
C ALA A 89 -3.04 3.17 2.26
N ASP A 90 -3.56 2.69 1.14
CA ASP A 90 -3.54 3.38 -0.14
C ASP A 90 -4.74 4.33 -0.16
N LEU A 91 -4.47 5.65 -0.04
CA LEU A 91 -5.49 6.70 0.05
C LEU A 91 -5.61 7.49 -1.26
N GLU A 92 -5.15 6.92 -2.36
CA GLU A 92 -5.20 7.51 -3.71
C GLU A 92 -4.68 8.97 -3.70
N ASP A 93 -5.37 9.88 -4.41
CA ASP A 93 -5.05 11.32 -4.41
C ASP A 93 -5.54 12.06 -3.16
N GLY A 94 -6.04 11.37 -2.13
CA GLY A 94 -6.70 11.98 -0.96
C GLY A 94 -8.18 12.21 -1.14
N PHE A 95 -8.79 11.73 -2.23
CA PHE A 95 -10.21 11.81 -2.56
C PHE A 95 -10.77 13.23 -2.72
N GLY A 96 -9.97 14.14 -3.27
CA GLY A 96 -10.43 15.49 -3.61
C GLY A 96 -9.31 16.42 -4.05
N ASN A 97 -9.72 17.55 -4.61
CA ASN A 97 -8.83 18.43 -5.37
C ASN A 97 -8.10 19.49 -4.53
N THR A 98 -8.34 19.55 -3.20
CA THR A 98 -7.72 20.59 -2.36
C THR A 98 -6.82 20.01 -1.27
N PRO A 99 -5.81 20.77 -0.80
CA PRO A 99 -4.95 20.35 0.32
C PRO A 99 -5.74 20.00 1.60
N GLU A 100 -6.84 20.73 1.88
CA GLU A 100 -7.68 20.49 3.07
C GLU A 100 -8.35 19.12 3.03
N VAL A 101 -8.75 18.64 1.85
CA VAL A 101 -9.37 17.32 1.68
C VAL A 101 -8.33 16.22 1.92
N CYS A 102 -7.07 16.40 1.49
CA CYS A 102 -5.98 15.48 1.83
C CYS A 102 -5.79 15.39 3.35
N ALA A 103 -5.76 16.54 4.04
CA ALA A 103 -5.64 16.61 5.50
C ALA A 103 -6.82 15.93 6.22
N GLU A 104 -8.05 16.16 5.74
CA GLU A 104 -9.26 15.51 6.27
C GLU A 104 -9.17 13.98 6.09
N THR A 105 -8.77 13.51 4.91
CA THR A 105 -8.62 12.07 4.62
C THR A 105 -7.62 11.40 5.55
N VAL A 106 -6.49 12.06 5.86
CA VAL A 106 -5.51 11.56 6.83
C VAL A 106 -6.12 11.45 8.23
N ARG A 107 -6.90 12.44 8.69
CA ARG A 107 -7.57 12.37 9.99
C ARG A 107 -8.57 11.22 10.05
N MET A 108 -9.43 11.09 9.04
CA MET A 108 -10.40 10.01 8.94
C MET A 108 -9.72 8.63 8.88
N ALA A 109 -8.60 8.52 8.17
CA ALA A 109 -7.80 7.29 8.12
C ALA A 109 -7.24 6.91 9.50
N ALA A 110 -6.79 7.88 10.29
CA ALA A 110 -6.36 7.65 11.67
C ALA A 110 -7.51 7.22 12.59
N GLU A 111 -8.72 7.78 12.40
CA GLU A 111 -9.92 7.43 13.18
C GLU A 111 -10.34 5.96 13.00
N VAL A 112 -10.15 5.38 11.82
CA VAL A 112 -10.43 3.95 11.57
C VAL A 112 -9.30 3.02 12.04
N GLY A 113 -8.27 3.56 12.70
CA GLY A 113 -7.19 2.78 13.34
C GLY A 113 -5.95 2.56 12.47
N LEU A 114 -5.87 3.15 11.30
CA LEU A 114 -4.67 3.10 10.47
C LEU A 114 -3.50 3.83 11.14
N VAL A 115 -2.28 3.29 10.98
CA VAL A 115 -1.04 3.88 11.50
C VAL A 115 -0.31 4.71 10.45
N GLY A 116 -0.68 4.61 9.18
CA GLY A 116 -0.10 5.33 8.07
C GLY A 116 -0.92 5.24 6.80
N GLY A 117 -0.54 5.99 5.79
CA GLY A 117 -1.18 5.97 4.48
C GLY A 117 -0.37 6.70 3.42
N SER A 118 -0.69 6.45 2.14
CA SER A 118 -0.09 7.15 1.02
C SER A 118 -1.06 8.13 0.37
N ILE A 119 -0.54 9.31 0.01
CA ILE A 119 -1.20 10.30 -0.84
C ILE A 119 -0.35 10.46 -2.10
N GLU A 120 -0.97 10.41 -3.27
CA GLU A 120 -0.31 10.53 -4.56
C GLU A 120 -0.59 11.88 -5.24
N ASP A 121 0.31 12.29 -6.12
CA ASP A 121 0.23 13.57 -6.83
C ASP A 121 -0.55 13.49 -8.14
N VAL A 122 -1.31 12.41 -8.37
CA VAL A 122 -2.13 12.24 -9.58
C VAL A 122 -3.34 13.18 -9.55
N THR A 123 -3.70 13.70 -10.72
CA THR A 123 -4.94 14.47 -10.88
C THR A 123 -6.11 13.55 -11.22
N GLY A 124 -7.23 13.72 -10.50
CA GLY A 124 -8.49 13.12 -10.90
C GLY A 124 -9.05 13.78 -12.15
N GLY A 125 -9.11 13.09 -13.28
CA GLY A 125 -9.70 13.64 -14.49
C GLY A 125 -9.56 12.69 -15.68
N PRO A 126 -10.36 12.92 -16.77
CA PRO A 126 -10.40 12.01 -17.91
C PRO A 126 -9.09 11.94 -18.70
N GLU A 127 -8.20 12.92 -18.59
CA GLU A 127 -6.92 12.94 -19.29
C GLU A 127 -5.77 12.45 -18.42
N GLY A 128 -5.98 12.29 -17.09
CA GLY A 128 -4.96 11.87 -16.14
C GLY A 128 -3.73 12.80 -16.14
N GLY A 129 -2.94 12.78 -15.08
CA GLY A 129 -1.72 13.59 -15.01
C GLY A 129 -1.25 13.68 -13.57
N VAL A 130 -0.25 14.51 -13.33
CA VAL A 130 0.17 14.89 -11.99
C VAL A 130 -0.09 16.37 -11.77
N TYR A 131 -0.38 16.74 -10.54
CA TYR A 131 -0.46 18.15 -10.13
C TYR A 131 0.85 18.89 -10.43
N GLU A 132 0.76 20.17 -10.71
CA GLU A 132 1.94 21.01 -10.78
C GLU A 132 2.71 20.97 -9.45
N MET A 133 4.04 21.13 -9.50
CA MET A 133 4.92 20.94 -8.35
C MET A 133 4.43 21.71 -7.10
N VAL A 134 4.06 22.97 -7.25
CA VAL A 134 3.63 23.81 -6.12
C VAL A 134 2.36 23.24 -5.48
N GLU A 135 1.37 22.88 -6.28
CA GLU A 135 0.11 22.33 -5.82
C GLU A 135 0.30 20.94 -5.17
N ALA A 136 1.12 20.08 -5.79
CA ALA A 136 1.46 18.77 -5.21
C ALA A 136 2.12 18.91 -3.82
N VAL A 137 3.05 19.85 -3.68
CA VAL A 137 3.72 20.16 -2.40
C VAL A 137 2.74 20.69 -1.36
N GLU A 138 1.83 21.59 -1.72
CA GLU A 138 0.81 22.12 -0.80
C GLU A 138 -0.12 21.01 -0.28
N ARG A 139 -0.50 20.06 -1.14
CA ARG A 139 -1.31 18.88 -0.78
C ARG A 139 -0.57 17.97 0.21
N VAL A 140 0.70 17.67 -0.06
CA VAL A 140 1.54 16.87 0.84
C VAL A 140 1.76 17.60 2.16
N ALA A 141 2.02 18.93 2.16
CA ALA A 141 2.22 19.70 3.36
C ALA A 141 0.97 19.71 4.28
N ALA A 142 -0.22 19.84 3.71
CA ALA A 142 -1.46 19.77 4.45
C ALA A 142 -1.71 18.37 5.05
N ALA A 143 -1.48 17.32 4.25
CA ALA A 143 -1.55 15.93 4.71
C ALA A 143 -0.53 15.65 5.84
N ALA A 144 0.72 16.14 5.70
CA ALA A 144 1.78 15.98 6.70
C ALA A 144 1.47 16.74 8.00
N ALA A 145 0.86 17.92 7.93
CA ALA A 145 0.40 18.65 9.11
C ALA A 145 -0.65 17.86 9.88
N ALA A 146 -1.65 17.32 9.18
CA ALA A 146 -2.67 16.45 9.77
C ALA A 146 -2.06 15.15 10.32
N ALA A 147 -1.12 14.53 9.61
CA ALA A 147 -0.43 13.32 10.04
C ALA A 147 0.31 13.51 11.38
N ARG A 148 1.01 14.64 11.55
CA ARG A 148 1.65 14.99 12.82
C ARG A 148 0.65 15.21 13.94
N GLU A 149 -0.48 15.87 13.65
CA GLU A 149 -1.55 16.14 14.64
C GLU A 149 -2.11 14.84 15.23
N VAL A 150 -2.40 13.86 14.36
CA VAL A 150 -3.04 12.62 14.79
C VAL A 150 -2.06 11.46 15.06
N GLY A 151 -0.75 11.65 14.86
CA GLY A 151 0.25 10.59 14.92
C GLY A 151 0.01 9.54 13.82
N PHE A 152 0.52 9.81 12.60
CA PHE A 152 0.27 8.98 11.41
C PHE A 152 1.51 9.05 10.50
N VAL A 153 1.91 7.93 9.91
CA VAL A 153 3.07 7.87 9.01
C VAL A 153 2.62 8.16 7.58
N LEU A 154 2.97 9.36 7.09
CA LEU A 154 2.60 9.79 5.75
C LEU A 154 3.61 9.30 4.71
N THR A 155 3.13 8.61 3.69
CA THR A 155 3.87 8.30 2.47
C THR A 155 3.41 9.23 1.35
N ALA A 156 4.31 10.00 0.75
CA ALA A 156 4.01 10.80 -0.43
C ALA A 156 4.44 10.05 -1.70
N ARG A 157 3.52 9.97 -2.71
CA ARG A 157 3.75 9.26 -3.96
C ARG A 157 3.89 10.23 -5.12
N CYS A 158 4.89 9.98 -5.97
CA CYS A 158 5.07 10.66 -7.26
C CYS A 158 4.71 9.69 -8.39
N GLU A 159 3.63 9.99 -9.13
CA GLU A 159 3.04 9.12 -10.13
C GLU A 159 3.58 9.30 -11.55
N ASN A 160 4.62 10.10 -11.76
CA ASN A 160 5.19 10.43 -13.06
C ASN A 160 5.28 9.24 -14.03
N TYR A 161 5.88 8.13 -13.58
CA TYR A 161 6.06 6.94 -14.42
C TYR A 161 4.77 6.19 -14.74
N LEU A 162 3.76 6.27 -13.88
CA LEU A 162 2.45 5.62 -14.13
C LEU A 162 1.58 6.42 -15.08
N VAL A 163 1.69 7.76 -15.07
CA VAL A 163 0.93 8.63 -15.98
C VAL A 163 1.67 8.92 -17.30
N GLY A 164 2.73 8.17 -17.59
CA GLY A 164 3.45 8.30 -18.87
C GLY A 164 4.40 9.50 -18.94
N ARG A 165 4.86 10.03 -17.83
CA ARG A 165 5.90 11.08 -17.71
C ARG A 165 7.21 10.50 -17.17
N PRO A 166 7.97 9.67 -17.90
CA PRO A 166 9.15 8.98 -17.39
C PRO A 166 10.36 9.94 -17.29
N ASP A 167 10.32 10.85 -16.35
CA ASP A 167 11.37 11.82 -16.04
C ASP A 167 11.91 11.55 -14.62
N LEU A 168 13.12 10.96 -14.56
CA LEU A 168 13.75 10.63 -13.28
C LEU A 168 14.17 11.89 -12.51
N SER A 169 14.60 12.94 -13.21
CA SER A 169 15.04 14.20 -12.58
C SER A 169 13.87 14.92 -11.92
N ASP A 170 12.73 15.05 -12.63
CA ASP A 170 11.50 15.62 -12.05
C ASP A 170 10.95 14.74 -10.93
N THR A 171 11.01 13.41 -11.07
CA THR A 171 10.59 12.49 -10.01
C THR A 171 11.40 12.70 -8.72
N ILE A 172 12.73 12.78 -8.81
CA ILE A 172 13.60 13.03 -7.66
C ILE A 172 13.29 14.41 -7.04
N ALA A 173 13.17 15.45 -7.87
CA ALA A 173 12.85 16.79 -7.39
C ALA A 173 11.51 16.85 -6.64
N ARG A 174 10.47 16.16 -7.14
CA ARG A 174 9.17 16.01 -6.45
C ARG A 174 9.32 15.30 -5.12
N LEU A 175 9.99 14.16 -5.10
CA LEU A 175 10.19 13.39 -3.87
C LEU A 175 10.97 14.19 -2.82
N GLN A 176 12.01 14.95 -3.20
CA GLN A 176 12.73 15.85 -2.30
C GLN A 176 11.80 16.90 -1.72
N ALA A 177 11.02 17.58 -2.56
CA ALA A 177 10.06 18.58 -2.15
C ALA A 177 8.96 18.01 -1.23
N PHE A 178 8.49 16.78 -1.48
CA PHE A 178 7.53 16.10 -0.61
C PHE A 178 8.13 15.74 0.74
N GLY A 179 9.40 15.33 0.78
CA GLY A 179 10.14 15.12 2.02
C GLY A 179 10.30 16.39 2.83
N GLU A 180 10.64 17.50 2.18
CA GLU A 180 10.73 18.84 2.82
C GLU A 180 9.36 19.32 3.31
N ALA A 181 8.28 19.00 2.62
CA ALA A 181 6.91 19.28 3.03
C ALA A 181 6.46 18.46 4.25
N GLY A 182 7.22 17.42 4.62
CA GLY A 182 7.02 16.67 5.86
C GLY A 182 6.50 15.24 5.68
N ALA A 183 6.61 14.66 4.49
CA ALA A 183 6.35 13.23 4.29
C ALA A 183 7.41 12.40 5.04
N ASP A 184 6.97 11.32 5.71
CA ASP A 184 7.85 10.41 6.44
C ASP A 184 8.51 9.38 5.52
N VAL A 185 7.81 8.96 4.47
CA VAL A 185 8.22 7.95 3.49
C VAL A 185 7.92 8.48 2.10
N LEU A 186 8.78 8.14 1.14
CA LEU A 186 8.62 8.53 -0.26
C LEU A 186 8.38 7.31 -1.15
N TYR A 187 7.65 7.51 -2.24
CA TYR A 187 7.30 6.43 -3.14
C TYR A 187 7.16 6.93 -4.58
N ALA A 188 7.91 6.32 -5.49
CA ALA A 188 7.73 6.47 -6.93
C ALA A 188 7.51 5.10 -7.55
N PRO A 189 6.25 4.72 -7.88
CA PRO A 189 5.97 3.45 -8.54
C PRO A 189 6.52 3.43 -9.96
N ALA A 190 6.79 2.22 -10.45
CA ALA A 190 7.13 1.98 -11.84
C ALA A 190 8.47 2.55 -12.33
N LEU A 191 9.41 2.82 -11.44
CA LEU A 191 10.78 3.13 -11.86
C LEU A 191 11.31 2.04 -12.81
N PRO A 192 12.08 2.42 -13.86
CA PRO A 192 12.35 1.52 -14.99
C PRO A 192 13.28 0.36 -14.65
N ASP A 193 14.22 0.55 -13.75
CA ASP A 193 15.25 -0.42 -13.41
C ASP A 193 15.83 -0.21 -12.00
N ILE A 194 16.73 -1.11 -11.59
CA ILE A 194 17.36 -1.08 -10.26
C ILE A 194 18.28 0.13 -10.08
N GLU A 195 18.87 0.66 -11.15
CA GLU A 195 19.74 1.82 -11.07
C GLU A 195 18.94 3.10 -10.81
N ALA A 196 17.76 3.23 -11.41
CA ALA A 196 16.83 4.32 -11.11
C ALA A 196 16.34 4.24 -9.65
N ILE A 197 16.05 3.02 -9.15
CA ILE A 197 15.68 2.80 -7.74
C ILE A 197 16.83 3.21 -6.82
N ARG A 198 18.07 2.78 -7.11
CA ARG A 198 19.27 3.12 -6.34
C ARG A 198 19.50 4.63 -6.31
N THR A 199 19.35 5.27 -7.47
CA THR A 199 19.51 6.73 -7.59
C THR A 199 18.49 7.46 -6.74
N VAL A 200 17.21 7.11 -6.82
CA VAL A 200 16.15 7.70 -5.97
C VAL A 200 16.49 7.52 -4.49
N CYS A 201 16.84 6.29 -4.06
CA CYS A 201 17.19 6.02 -2.66
C CYS A 201 18.40 6.83 -2.16
N ALA A 202 19.35 7.16 -3.03
CA ALA A 202 20.53 7.94 -2.69
C ALA A 202 20.25 9.45 -2.63
N GLU A 203 19.39 9.95 -3.53
CA GLU A 203 19.15 11.39 -3.72
C GLU A 203 18.09 11.97 -2.75
N VAL A 204 17.31 11.12 -2.05
CA VAL A 204 16.30 11.58 -1.09
C VAL A 204 16.73 11.29 0.35
N ALA A 205 16.32 12.14 1.29
CA ALA A 205 16.63 11.97 2.71
C ALA A 205 15.76 10.90 3.39
N GLN A 206 14.50 10.83 3.03
CA GLN A 206 13.50 9.94 3.63
C GLN A 206 13.66 8.48 3.12
N PRO A 207 13.14 7.50 3.88
CA PRO A 207 13.04 6.11 3.41
C PRO A 207 12.13 5.98 2.18
N VAL A 208 12.50 5.08 1.27
CA VAL A 208 11.79 4.87 0.00
C VAL A 208 11.03 3.56 0.02
N ASN A 209 9.77 3.59 -0.43
CA ASN A 209 8.96 2.43 -0.79
C ASN A 209 9.13 2.10 -2.27
N VAL A 210 9.19 0.81 -2.59
CA VAL A 210 9.13 0.30 -3.96
C VAL A 210 8.03 -0.75 -4.06
N VAL A 211 7.30 -0.78 -5.16
CA VAL A 211 6.29 -1.81 -5.43
C VAL A 211 6.84 -2.88 -6.36
N MET A 212 6.64 -4.17 -5.98
CA MET A 212 7.00 -5.33 -6.80
C MET A 212 5.77 -6.18 -7.15
N GLY A 213 5.91 -7.04 -8.15
CA GLY A 213 4.87 -8.01 -8.52
C GLY A 213 3.81 -7.49 -9.50
N LEU A 214 3.81 -6.20 -9.87
CA LEU A 214 2.83 -5.64 -10.80
C LEU A 214 3.25 -5.82 -12.27
N ARG A 215 4.49 -5.50 -12.58
CA ARG A 215 5.12 -5.62 -13.92
C ARG A 215 6.63 -5.80 -13.80
N ALA A 216 7.24 -6.40 -14.81
CA ALA A 216 8.70 -6.46 -14.94
C ALA A 216 9.33 -5.06 -15.08
N PRO A 217 10.61 -4.91 -14.68
CA PRO A 217 11.48 -5.95 -14.12
C PRO A 217 11.11 -6.31 -12.68
N PHE A 218 11.44 -7.56 -12.26
CA PHE A 218 11.27 -8.03 -10.89
C PHE A 218 12.63 -8.20 -10.24
N TYR A 219 12.74 -7.77 -8.99
CA TYR A 219 13.93 -7.87 -8.16
C TYR A 219 13.62 -8.63 -6.87
N THR A 220 14.62 -9.30 -6.36
CA THR A 220 14.53 -9.96 -5.04
C THR A 220 14.55 -8.92 -3.92
N VAL A 221 14.11 -9.33 -2.74
CA VAL A 221 14.19 -8.47 -1.54
C VAL A 221 15.64 -8.03 -1.27
N ALA A 222 16.61 -8.93 -1.45
CA ALA A 222 18.03 -8.64 -1.23
C ALA A 222 18.55 -7.56 -2.20
N GLU A 223 18.25 -7.66 -3.50
CA GLU A 223 18.64 -6.66 -4.50
C GLU A 223 18.05 -5.28 -4.19
N LEU A 224 16.80 -5.24 -3.73
CA LEU A 224 16.14 -3.99 -3.35
C LEU A 224 16.76 -3.40 -2.07
N GLN A 225 17.12 -4.23 -1.10
CA GLN A 225 17.83 -3.79 0.11
C GLN A 225 19.20 -3.21 -0.24
N GLU A 226 19.95 -3.85 -1.12
CA GLU A 226 21.25 -3.36 -1.62
C GLU A 226 21.10 -2.04 -2.39
N ALA A 227 19.96 -1.81 -3.06
CA ALA A 227 19.64 -0.55 -3.71
C ALA A 227 19.23 0.57 -2.73
N GLY A 228 19.11 0.29 -1.42
CA GLY A 228 18.77 1.27 -0.39
C GLY A 228 17.27 1.35 -0.04
N VAL A 229 16.46 0.45 -0.57
CA VAL A 229 15.00 0.42 -0.32
C VAL A 229 14.71 0.14 1.15
N ALA A 230 13.75 0.86 1.73
CA ALA A 230 13.32 0.71 3.11
C ALA A 230 12.01 -0.07 3.27
N ARG A 231 11.15 -0.07 2.25
CA ARG A 231 9.86 -0.77 2.25
C ARG A 231 9.56 -1.32 0.85
N ILE A 232 9.04 -2.52 0.81
CA ILE A 232 8.65 -3.20 -0.43
C ILE A 232 7.17 -3.56 -0.32
N SER A 233 6.32 -2.91 -1.10
CA SER A 233 4.90 -3.25 -1.23
C SER A 233 4.66 -4.10 -2.48
N VAL A 234 3.47 -4.71 -2.57
CA VAL A 234 3.11 -5.57 -3.71
C VAL A 234 1.87 -5.07 -4.47
N GLY A 235 1.23 -4.01 -3.98
CA GLY A 235 0.03 -3.45 -4.58
C GLY A 235 -1.06 -4.51 -4.82
N GLY A 236 -1.79 -4.40 -5.91
CA GLY A 236 -2.84 -5.35 -6.27
C GLY A 236 -2.36 -6.72 -6.79
N SER A 237 -1.05 -7.03 -6.77
CA SER A 237 -0.52 -8.25 -7.40
C SER A 237 -1.02 -9.54 -6.76
N MET A 238 -1.14 -9.58 -5.43
CA MET A 238 -1.64 -10.76 -4.71
C MET A 238 -3.15 -10.96 -4.94
N ALA A 239 -3.93 -9.88 -4.98
CA ALA A 239 -5.34 -9.94 -5.36
C ALA A 239 -5.50 -10.49 -6.79
N ARG A 240 -4.70 -10.00 -7.75
CA ARG A 240 -4.68 -10.52 -9.13
C ARG A 240 -4.31 -12.00 -9.19
N ALA A 241 -3.37 -12.45 -8.36
CA ALA A 241 -3.01 -13.87 -8.28
C ALA A 241 -4.19 -14.72 -7.78
N ALA A 242 -4.90 -14.25 -6.76
CA ALA A 242 -6.09 -14.92 -6.21
C ALA A 242 -7.24 -14.97 -7.24
N TYR A 243 -7.55 -13.83 -7.89
CA TYR A 243 -8.56 -13.79 -8.96
C TYR A 243 -8.18 -14.63 -10.17
N GLY A 244 -6.89 -14.71 -10.53
CA GLY A 244 -6.43 -15.59 -11.58
C GLY A 244 -6.58 -17.09 -11.22
N ALA A 245 -6.42 -17.46 -9.95
CA ALA A 245 -6.73 -18.81 -9.49
C ALA A 245 -8.24 -19.11 -9.59
N LEU A 246 -9.09 -18.17 -9.18
CA LEU A 246 -10.55 -18.29 -9.33
C LEU A 246 -10.95 -18.44 -10.79
N GLU A 247 -10.39 -17.64 -11.70
CA GLU A 247 -10.68 -17.71 -13.14
C GLU A 247 -10.33 -19.08 -13.71
N ARG A 248 -9.14 -19.62 -13.41
CA ARG A 248 -8.73 -20.95 -13.87
C ARG A 248 -9.65 -22.06 -13.33
N ALA A 249 -10.00 -22.01 -12.06
CA ALA A 249 -10.91 -22.98 -11.44
C ALA A 249 -12.30 -22.92 -12.08
N ALA A 250 -12.85 -21.71 -12.28
CA ALA A 250 -14.14 -21.54 -12.94
C ALA A 250 -14.13 -22.00 -14.41
N ALA A 251 -13.05 -21.72 -15.14
CA ALA A 251 -12.88 -22.15 -16.52
C ALA A 251 -12.84 -23.69 -16.64
N GLU A 252 -12.14 -24.39 -15.75
CA GLU A 252 -12.12 -25.86 -15.71
C GLU A 252 -13.53 -26.43 -15.54
N VAL A 253 -14.29 -25.93 -14.56
CA VAL A 253 -15.66 -26.39 -14.31
C VAL A 253 -16.57 -26.11 -15.52
N PHE A 254 -16.49 -24.89 -16.07
CA PHE A 254 -17.37 -24.46 -17.16
C PHE A 254 -17.08 -25.17 -18.49
N GLN A 255 -15.80 -25.42 -18.81
CA GLN A 255 -15.38 -25.97 -20.10
C GLN A 255 -15.27 -27.50 -20.09
N ALA A 256 -14.72 -28.08 -19.02
CA ALA A 256 -14.44 -29.51 -18.92
C ALA A 256 -15.39 -30.28 -18.01
N GLY A 257 -16.15 -29.59 -17.14
CA GLY A 257 -17.01 -30.23 -16.13
C GLY A 257 -16.25 -31.04 -15.09
N THR A 258 -14.97 -30.68 -14.83
CA THR A 258 -14.09 -31.32 -13.84
C THR A 258 -13.79 -30.41 -12.67
N PHE A 259 -13.22 -30.98 -11.59
CA PHE A 259 -12.95 -30.28 -10.32
C PHE A 259 -11.52 -30.50 -9.85
N GLY A 260 -10.58 -30.67 -10.80
CA GLY A 260 -9.16 -30.90 -10.52
C GLY A 260 -8.47 -29.73 -9.79
N TYR A 261 -8.98 -28.51 -9.94
CA TYR A 261 -8.47 -27.30 -9.28
C TYR A 261 -8.39 -27.42 -7.76
N VAL A 262 -9.15 -28.34 -7.15
CA VAL A 262 -9.13 -28.59 -5.70
C VAL A 262 -7.75 -29.04 -5.21
N ALA A 263 -6.93 -29.64 -6.08
CA ALA A 263 -5.56 -30.04 -5.73
C ALA A 263 -4.65 -28.84 -5.35
N ASP A 264 -4.92 -27.67 -5.95
CA ASP A 264 -4.16 -26.43 -5.69
C ASP A 264 -4.86 -25.51 -4.67
N ALA A 265 -6.06 -25.90 -4.20
CA ALA A 265 -6.81 -25.10 -3.25
C ALA A 265 -6.22 -25.20 -1.83
N LEU A 266 -6.26 -24.08 -1.10
CA LEU A 266 -5.90 -24.09 0.31
C LEU A 266 -6.84 -25.02 1.08
N PRO A 267 -6.32 -26.01 1.86
CA PRO A 267 -7.17 -26.92 2.61
C PRO A 267 -8.11 -26.18 3.56
N GLY A 268 -9.39 -26.59 3.61
CA GLY A 268 -10.40 -25.87 4.40
C GLY A 268 -10.07 -25.78 5.90
N GLY A 269 -9.42 -26.79 6.47
CA GLY A 269 -8.96 -26.75 7.85
C GLY A 269 -7.88 -25.70 8.11
N GLU A 270 -6.94 -25.55 7.17
CA GLU A 270 -5.88 -24.53 7.20
C GLU A 270 -6.47 -23.14 7.04
N LEU A 271 -7.37 -22.93 6.08
CA LEU A 271 -8.06 -21.66 5.91
C LEU A 271 -8.80 -21.24 7.17
N MET A 272 -9.49 -22.17 7.82
CA MET A 272 -10.17 -21.90 9.09
C MET A 272 -9.19 -21.64 10.25
N GLY A 273 -7.98 -22.20 10.22
CA GLY A 273 -6.90 -21.88 11.15
C GLY A 273 -6.54 -20.40 11.10
N TYR A 274 -6.30 -19.87 9.91
CA TYR A 274 -6.05 -18.43 9.71
C TYR A 274 -7.19 -17.56 10.26
N MET A 275 -8.44 -17.98 10.05
CA MET A 275 -9.59 -17.19 10.49
C MET A 275 -9.79 -17.19 12.02
N ARG A 276 -9.25 -18.19 12.76
CA ARG A 276 -9.28 -18.23 14.23
C ARG A 276 -8.14 -17.46 14.88
N GLY A 277 -7.12 -17.05 14.14
CA GLY A 277 -5.89 -16.46 14.69
C GLY A 277 -5.03 -17.50 15.42
N GLU A 278 -5.16 -18.77 15.05
CA GLU A 278 -4.27 -19.83 15.52
C GLU A 278 -3.00 -19.79 14.69
N ALA A 279 -1.87 -19.45 15.32
CA ALA A 279 -0.58 -19.45 14.64
C ALA A 279 -0.36 -20.81 13.94
N LEU A 280 -0.08 -20.77 12.65
CA LEU A 280 0.31 -21.97 11.93
C LEU A 280 1.64 -22.45 12.50
N ASP A 281 1.73 -23.72 12.84
CA ASP A 281 3.02 -24.38 13.02
C ASP A 281 3.85 -24.08 11.76
N LYS A 282 4.98 -23.39 11.97
CA LYS A 282 5.88 -23.01 10.87
C LYS A 282 6.23 -24.28 10.13
N ARG A 283 5.78 -24.39 8.90
CA ARG A 283 6.21 -25.48 8.01
C ARG A 283 7.70 -25.34 7.79
N ASP A 284 8.46 -26.37 8.17
CA ASP A 284 9.88 -26.51 7.91
C ASP A 284 10.23 -26.47 6.41
#